data_a18edd101cf605450ed1bc1040f887f1
#
_entry.id   a18edd101cf605450ed1bc1040f887f1
#
_cell.length_a   1.000
_cell.length_b   1.000
_cell.length_c   1.000
_cell.angle_alpha   90.00
_cell.angle_beta   90.00
_cell.angle_gamma   90.00
#
_symmetry.space_group_name_H-M   'P 1'
#
loop_
_entity.id
_entity.type
_entity.pdbx_description
1 polymer ?
#
loop_
_entity_poly.entity_id
_entity_poly.type
_entity_poly.pdbx_seq_one_letter_code
_entity_poly.pdbx_strand_id
1 'polypeptide(L)'
;MNYIICIMRKEECISRINSVLRDYFAKHPQSGMILAKEFMPLFIENGIFNEDNKKGLPIRKVLRALDAENSLNKIPYVHAERKLKITNWYFRPLCLLLVIFMGMLSSCSFKSNTDFPEVTHVAFQKEKHGKWGMVGVDGNILFENKFDSRERPSFAVNGVFRVYNIDNDLFLYYSADKNPKIIGSPKGYKNGGVCSEGIIPVVSQEERIHYITNTGETAFYLLPYQGKEFFCVSPIFTNQRAWFLLENRKRGYIDPQGNVVVEPIYDIAFPFHEGKAIVYSKEKDKWFAIDTNGKELFEVNSNGLAQYTCAFFNHDNCLIENFLLDETGKKIQRFPSDIFYISPFIDNVALYNNTKTKSWGLINLQGENIIEPQYARSLGIIDDWMYVGDTISNWKDERGYQNMNVYALNSKGEVQKKIENVSCFFPLSNVVVMSENEKSYFADKKGVPINNDSYYNISVPPYTVAPGYSALWNSLMIHHQYYSDYHYWGVSTDYIDEKKTLASIFDKLTSDGIDSLKMGQTISRIMDLYNIKKMPIGGMVDLNNKDYGINYTFATYTVGILAECKCVIVIKVKIDVSDSPIGDNPKRLFDAIPQYLTETLGLKREGENLYRSEDACYDIVYYEG
;
A
#
# COMPACT_ATOMS: atom_id res chain seq x y z
N MET A 1 -6.23 -17.45 -50.88
CA MET A 1 -5.70 -17.90 -49.56
C MET A 1 -5.03 -16.71 -48.91
N ASN A 2 -5.76 -16.01 -48.05
CA ASN A 2 -5.22 -14.87 -47.34
C ASN A 2 -4.65 -15.35 -46.00
N TYR A 3 -3.31 -15.35 -45.90
CA TYR A 3 -2.62 -15.59 -44.63
C TYR A 3 -2.70 -14.33 -43.78
N ILE A 4 -3.54 -14.31 -42.74
CA ILE A 4 -3.45 -13.34 -41.67
C ILE A 4 -2.33 -13.83 -40.74
N ILE A 5 -1.14 -13.25 -40.89
CA ILE A 5 -0.06 -13.42 -39.92
C ILE A 5 -0.35 -12.48 -38.77
N CYS A 6 -0.92 -13.00 -37.70
CA CYS A 6 -1.04 -12.26 -36.43
C CYS A 6 0.35 -12.17 -35.80
N ILE A 7 1.04 -11.06 -35.98
CA ILE A 7 2.34 -10.79 -35.35
C ILE A 7 2.03 -10.39 -33.91
N MET A 8 2.07 -11.34 -32.99
CA MET A 8 1.99 -11.07 -31.56
C MET A 8 3.16 -10.17 -31.13
N ARG A 9 2.89 -9.12 -30.38
CA ARG A 9 3.96 -8.27 -29.83
C ARG A 9 4.87 -9.11 -28.92
N LYS A 10 6.18 -8.86 -28.95
CA LYS A 10 7.19 -9.61 -28.18
C LYS A 10 6.83 -9.75 -26.69
N GLU A 11 6.32 -8.71 -26.08
CA GLU A 11 5.93 -8.68 -24.66
C GLU A 11 4.69 -9.53 -24.37
N GLU A 12 3.73 -9.56 -25.27
CA GLU A 12 2.56 -10.42 -25.16
C GLU A 12 2.94 -11.91 -25.24
N CYS A 13 3.87 -12.26 -26.13
CA CYS A 13 4.40 -13.62 -26.24
C CYS A 13 5.08 -14.05 -24.91
N ILE A 14 5.90 -13.20 -24.32
CA ILE A 14 6.57 -13.45 -23.03
C ILE A 14 5.55 -13.63 -21.91
N SER A 15 4.56 -12.78 -21.84
CA SER A 15 3.48 -12.84 -20.82
C SER A 15 2.71 -14.17 -20.91
N ARG A 16 2.34 -14.59 -22.10
CA ARG A 16 1.66 -15.87 -22.33
C ARG A 16 2.53 -17.10 -22.01
N ILE A 17 3.83 -17.06 -22.35
CA ILE A 17 4.78 -18.10 -21.95
C ILE A 17 4.82 -18.23 -20.43
N ASN A 18 4.92 -17.11 -19.70
CA ASN A 18 4.94 -17.10 -18.24
C ASN A 18 3.64 -17.66 -17.64
N SER A 19 2.50 -17.32 -18.20
CA SER A 19 1.21 -17.85 -17.73
C SER A 19 1.16 -19.38 -17.86
N VAL A 20 1.54 -19.91 -19.03
CA VAL A 20 1.53 -21.36 -19.29
C VAL A 20 2.52 -22.10 -18.38
N LEU A 21 3.71 -21.55 -18.15
CA LEU A 21 4.71 -22.14 -17.26
C LEU A 21 4.24 -22.12 -15.81
N ARG A 22 3.59 -21.04 -15.38
CA ARG A 22 2.98 -20.92 -14.06
C ARG A 22 1.95 -22.02 -13.82
N ASP A 23 1.00 -22.14 -14.74
CA ASP A 23 -0.10 -23.11 -14.63
C ASP A 23 0.41 -24.55 -14.65
N TYR A 24 1.45 -24.80 -15.43
CA TYR A 24 2.09 -26.12 -15.49
C TYR A 24 2.77 -26.46 -14.17
N PHE A 25 3.65 -25.59 -13.66
CA PHE A 25 4.41 -25.86 -12.45
C PHE A 25 3.55 -25.78 -11.18
N ALA A 26 2.45 -25.05 -11.18
CA ALA A 26 1.45 -25.10 -10.10
C ALA A 26 0.81 -26.50 -9.98
N LYS A 27 0.56 -27.16 -11.11
CA LYS A 27 0.03 -28.53 -11.15
C LYS A 27 1.09 -29.61 -10.92
N HIS A 28 2.36 -29.27 -11.13
CA HIS A 28 3.49 -30.20 -11.05
C HIS A 28 4.64 -29.63 -10.18
N PRO A 29 4.38 -29.35 -8.89
CA PRO A 29 5.35 -28.64 -8.03
C PRO A 29 6.64 -29.42 -7.76
N GLN A 30 6.62 -30.75 -7.92
CA GLN A 30 7.79 -31.61 -7.73
C GLN A 30 8.58 -31.85 -9.03
N SER A 31 8.23 -31.19 -10.15
CA SER A 31 8.95 -31.33 -11.39
C SER A 31 10.36 -30.77 -11.27
N GLY A 32 11.36 -31.51 -11.75
CA GLY A 32 12.73 -31.02 -11.93
C GLY A 32 12.85 -30.05 -13.11
N MET A 33 14.09 -29.75 -13.50
CA MET A 33 14.37 -28.98 -14.71
C MET A 33 13.93 -29.74 -15.94
N ILE A 34 13.09 -29.15 -16.78
CA ILE A 34 12.57 -29.74 -18.01
C ILE A 34 13.11 -28.92 -19.19
N LEU A 35 13.58 -29.61 -20.25
CA LEU A 35 14.07 -28.91 -21.44
C LEU A 35 12.98 -28.03 -22.05
N ALA A 36 13.31 -26.78 -22.36
CA ALA A 36 12.36 -25.79 -22.88
C ALA A 36 11.61 -26.26 -24.14
N LYS A 37 12.24 -27.12 -24.97
CA LYS A 37 11.62 -27.71 -26.16
C LYS A 37 10.45 -28.64 -25.84
N GLU A 38 10.42 -29.25 -24.66
CA GLU A 38 9.35 -30.18 -24.25
C GLU A 38 8.04 -29.46 -23.94
N PHE A 39 8.09 -28.14 -23.72
CA PHE A 39 6.90 -27.29 -23.54
C PHE A 39 6.26 -26.84 -24.85
N MET A 40 6.86 -27.11 -26.00
CA MET A 40 6.31 -26.70 -27.30
C MET A 40 4.86 -27.16 -27.55
N PRO A 41 4.48 -28.43 -27.26
CA PRO A 41 3.08 -28.85 -27.43
C PRO A 41 2.12 -27.98 -26.61
N LEU A 42 2.47 -27.68 -25.35
CA LEU A 42 1.67 -26.87 -24.45
C LEU A 42 1.56 -25.40 -24.91
N PHE A 43 2.67 -24.85 -25.44
CA PHE A 43 2.68 -23.49 -26.00
C PHE A 43 1.85 -23.38 -27.28
N ILE A 44 1.81 -24.45 -28.11
CA ILE A 44 0.98 -24.51 -29.32
C ILE A 44 -0.51 -24.63 -28.95
N GLU A 45 -0.84 -25.49 -27.99
CA GLU A 45 -2.21 -25.66 -27.47
C GLU A 45 -2.77 -24.34 -26.91
N ASN A 46 -1.92 -23.53 -26.26
CA ASN A 46 -2.29 -22.21 -25.74
C ASN A 46 -2.14 -21.08 -26.77
N GLY A 47 -1.92 -21.39 -28.04
CA GLY A 47 -1.90 -20.42 -29.14
C GLY A 47 -0.72 -19.43 -29.11
N ILE A 48 0.39 -19.77 -28.44
CA ILE A 48 1.61 -18.95 -28.37
C ILE A 48 2.44 -19.11 -29.63
N PHE A 49 2.53 -20.35 -30.13
CA PHE A 49 3.20 -20.68 -31.38
C PHE A 49 2.24 -21.50 -32.27
N ASN A 50 2.32 -21.31 -33.58
CA ASN A 50 1.44 -22.01 -34.50
C ASN A 50 1.90 -23.46 -34.73
N GLU A 51 3.20 -23.71 -34.73
CA GLU A 51 3.79 -25.02 -35.06
C GLU A 51 5.23 -25.15 -34.53
N ASP A 52 5.72 -26.37 -34.40
CA ASP A 52 7.12 -26.71 -34.05
C ASP A 52 7.81 -27.58 -35.12
N ASN A 53 8.07 -26.98 -36.28
CA ASN A 53 8.69 -27.68 -37.43
C ASN A 53 10.14 -28.15 -37.19
N LYS A 54 10.82 -27.66 -36.14
CA LYS A 54 12.20 -28.02 -35.78
C LYS A 54 12.37 -28.09 -34.25
N LYS A 55 11.81 -29.13 -33.63
CA LYS A 55 11.84 -29.47 -32.18
C LYS A 55 12.36 -28.35 -31.26
N GLY A 56 11.46 -27.45 -30.83
CA GLY A 56 11.73 -26.36 -29.90
C GLY A 56 12.43 -25.14 -30.52
N LEU A 57 12.47 -25.01 -31.86
CA LEU A 57 13.07 -23.81 -32.47
C LEU A 57 12.34 -22.52 -32.14
N PRO A 58 10.97 -22.44 -32.09
CA PRO A 58 10.28 -21.21 -31.76
C PRO A 58 10.64 -20.69 -30.37
N ILE A 59 10.53 -21.51 -29.33
CA ILE A 59 10.87 -21.08 -27.96
C ILE A 59 12.37 -20.75 -27.82
N ARG A 60 13.27 -21.51 -28.46
CA ARG A 60 14.70 -21.22 -28.42
C ARG A 60 15.06 -19.89 -29.10
N LYS A 61 14.30 -19.45 -30.13
CA LYS A 61 14.48 -18.13 -30.74
C LYS A 61 14.13 -17.04 -29.75
N VAL A 62 13.00 -17.15 -29.02
CA VAL A 62 12.60 -16.21 -27.99
C VAL A 62 13.66 -16.11 -26.89
N LEU A 63 14.10 -17.28 -26.37
CA LEU A 63 15.09 -17.30 -25.27
C LEU A 63 16.45 -16.74 -25.72
N ARG A 64 16.91 -17.01 -26.94
CA ARG A 64 18.15 -16.41 -27.48
C ARG A 64 18.04 -14.91 -27.67
N ALA A 65 16.90 -14.41 -28.12
CA ALA A 65 16.68 -12.97 -28.27
C ALA A 65 16.70 -12.27 -26.91
N LEU A 66 16.05 -12.87 -25.89
CA LEU A 66 16.08 -12.36 -24.52
C LEU A 66 17.48 -12.44 -23.91
N ASP A 67 18.23 -13.50 -24.17
CA ASP A 67 19.61 -13.66 -23.69
C ASP A 67 20.55 -12.61 -24.30
N ALA A 68 20.44 -12.38 -25.60
CA ALA A 68 21.21 -11.33 -26.29
C ALA A 68 20.94 -9.92 -25.79
N GLU A 69 19.74 -9.67 -25.27
CA GLU A 69 19.31 -8.41 -24.68
C GLU A 69 19.53 -8.34 -23.16
N ASN A 70 20.18 -9.33 -22.55
CA ASN A 70 20.29 -9.46 -21.08
C ASN A 70 18.93 -9.41 -20.35
N SER A 71 17.87 -9.93 -20.99
CA SER A 71 16.48 -9.84 -20.55
C SER A 71 15.84 -11.21 -20.27
N LEU A 72 16.64 -12.25 -19.99
CA LEU A 72 16.13 -13.60 -19.65
C LEU A 72 15.27 -13.64 -18.39
N ASN A 73 15.49 -12.70 -17.49
CA ASN A 73 14.69 -12.50 -16.27
C ASN A 73 13.21 -12.21 -16.57
N LYS A 74 12.86 -11.77 -17.78
CA LYS A 74 11.46 -11.65 -18.23
C LYS A 74 10.70 -12.98 -18.26
N ILE A 75 11.44 -14.12 -18.26
CA ILE A 75 10.87 -15.47 -18.07
C ILE A 75 11.54 -16.09 -16.84
N PRO A 76 11.03 -15.86 -15.62
CA PRO A 76 11.70 -16.27 -14.38
C PRO A 76 11.88 -17.79 -14.24
N TYR A 77 11.10 -18.58 -14.96
CA TYR A 77 11.21 -20.04 -15.00
C TYR A 77 12.42 -20.53 -15.78
N VAL A 78 13.09 -19.68 -16.59
CA VAL A 78 14.17 -20.13 -17.48
C VAL A 78 15.47 -20.37 -16.71
N HIS A 79 16.14 -21.45 -17.06
CA HIS A 79 17.51 -21.76 -16.67
C HIS A 79 18.36 -22.01 -17.92
N ALA A 80 19.47 -21.28 -18.03
CA ALA A 80 20.40 -21.41 -19.15
C ALA A 80 21.67 -22.16 -18.70
N GLU A 81 21.85 -23.40 -19.15
CA GLU A 81 23.08 -24.16 -18.98
C GLU A 81 24.05 -23.83 -20.14
N ARG A 82 25.06 -23.00 -19.88
CA ARG A 82 26.01 -22.51 -20.87
C ARG A 82 27.18 -23.47 -20.98
N LYS A 83 27.38 -24.09 -22.17
CA LYS A 83 28.54 -24.91 -22.54
C LYS A 83 29.37 -24.16 -23.58
N LEU A 84 30.64 -24.57 -23.76
CA LEU A 84 31.61 -23.89 -24.63
C LEU A 84 31.11 -23.55 -26.06
N LYS A 85 30.18 -24.33 -26.63
CA LYS A 85 29.66 -24.12 -28.00
C LYS A 85 28.13 -24.03 -28.09
N ILE A 86 27.39 -24.37 -27.04
CA ILE A 86 25.91 -24.43 -27.04
C ILE A 86 25.34 -24.04 -25.69
N THR A 87 24.16 -23.42 -25.71
CA THR A 87 23.35 -23.16 -24.50
C THR A 87 22.16 -24.10 -24.54
N ASN A 88 21.98 -24.89 -23.48
CA ASN A 88 20.77 -25.66 -23.24
C ASN A 88 19.80 -24.82 -22.40
N TRP A 89 18.55 -24.82 -22.80
CA TRP A 89 17.49 -24.05 -22.14
C TRP A 89 16.54 -25.00 -21.42
N TYR A 90 16.30 -24.73 -20.16
CA TYR A 90 15.39 -25.49 -19.32
C TYR A 90 14.37 -24.54 -18.73
N PHE A 91 13.19 -25.06 -18.43
CA PHE A 91 12.25 -24.44 -17.47
C PHE A 91 12.24 -25.25 -16.20
N ARG A 92 12.15 -24.55 -15.07
CA ARG A 92 12.09 -25.14 -13.73
C ARG A 92 11.01 -24.46 -12.92
N PRO A 93 10.39 -25.15 -11.94
CA PRO A 93 9.55 -24.47 -10.95
C PRO A 93 10.37 -23.38 -10.29
N LEU A 94 9.74 -22.27 -9.96
CA LEU A 94 10.36 -21.23 -9.13
C LEU A 94 10.63 -21.87 -7.77
N CYS A 95 11.91 -22.10 -7.48
CA CYS A 95 12.32 -23.09 -6.47
C CYS A 95 11.87 -22.73 -5.05
N LEU A 96 11.25 -23.69 -4.40
CA LEU A 96 11.11 -23.92 -2.96
C LEU A 96 12.47 -24.13 -2.24
N LEU A 97 13.54 -23.46 -2.61
CA LEU A 97 14.87 -23.63 -1.97
C LEU A 97 14.99 -22.90 -0.62
N LEU A 98 13.97 -22.18 -0.18
CA LEU A 98 13.94 -21.51 1.13
C LEU A 98 13.38 -22.38 2.26
N VAL A 99 12.71 -23.50 1.97
CA VAL A 99 12.10 -24.35 3.01
C VAL A 99 13.06 -25.38 3.60
N ILE A 100 14.12 -25.78 2.88
CA ILE A 100 15.06 -26.80 3.37
C ILE A 100 16.17 -26.21 4.26
N PHE A 101 16.51 -24.92 4.11
CA PHE A 101 17.52 -24.30 4.97
C PHE A 101 16.97 -23.78 6.30
N MET A 102 15.64 -23.63 6.45
CA MET A 102 14.98 -23.32 7.73
C MET A 102 14.77 -24.53 8.65
N GLY A 103 14.97 -25.75 8.14
CA GLY A 103 14.77 -26.98 8.92
C GLY A 103 15.90 -27.36 9.89
N MET A 104 17.05 -26.68 9.88
CA MET A 104 18.22 -27.03 10.69
C MET A 104 18.64 -26.00 11.75
N LEU A 105 17.90 -24.92 11.94
CA LEU A 105 18.14 -23.94 13.02
C LEU A 105 16.93 -23.77 13.96
N SER A 106 16.12 -24.83 14.11
CA SER A 106 15.01 -24.83 15.06
C SER A 106 15.43 -25.43 16.40
N SER A 107 16.08 -24.64 17.22
CA SER A 107 16.02 -24.84 18.66
C SER A 107 16.29 -23.53 19.40
N CYS A 108 15.33 -22.64 19.34
CA CYS A 108 14.98 -21.67 20.39
C CYS A 108 13.64 -21.04 19.98
N SER A 109 12.56 -21.63 20.41
CA SER A 109 11.22 -21.09 20.19
C SER A 109 10.96 -19.95 21.17
N PHE A 110 11.13 -18.72 20.70
CA PHE A 110 10.25 -17.66 21.14
C PHE A 110 9.22 -17.46 20.02
N LYS A 111 8.01 -17.90 20.23
CA LYS A 111 6.85 -17.45 19.43
C LYS A 111 6.65 -15.98 19.73
N SER A 112 7.26 -15.09 18.94
CA SER A 112 6.74 -13.74 18.82
C SER A 112 5.44 -13.86 18.03
N ASN A 113 4.36 -13.51 18.66
CA ASN A 113 2.99 -13.65 18.15
C ASN A 113 2.63 -12.49 17.19
N THR A 114 3.60 -11.91 16.46
CA THR A 114 3.37 -10.80 15.54
C THR A 114 3.61 -11.25 14.13
N ASP A 115 2.55 -11.28 13.32
CA ASP A 115 2.62 -11.51 11.87
C ASP A 115 3.35 -10.36 11.12
N PHE A 116 3.70 -9.28 11.82
CA PHE A 116 4.45 -8.15 11.30
C PHE A 116 5.94 -8.35 11.53
N PRO A 117 6.78 -8.03 10.51
CA PRO A 117 8.22 -8.13 10.66
C PRO A 117 8.76 -7.23 11.77
N GLU A 118 9.76 -7.70 12.50
CA GLU A 118 10.37 -6.94 13.59
C GLU A 118 11.43 -5.96 13.07
N VAL A 119 11.51 -4.80 13.72
CA VAL A 119 12.59 -3.84 13.55
C VAL A 119 13.85 -4.37 14.23
N THR A 120 14.94 -4.48 13.47
CA THR A 120 16.22 -4.96 14.00
C THR A 120 17.20 -3.84 14.29
N HIS A 121 17.17 -2.76 13.50
CA HIS A 121 18.05 -1.61 13.67
C HIS A 121 17.30 -0.31 13.36
N VAL A 122 17.76 0.77 13.96
CA VAL A 122 17.24 2.13 13.76
C VAL A 122 18.35 3.10 13.43
N ALA A 123 18.03 4.16 12.71
CA ALA A 123 18.99 5.19 12.38
C ALA A 123 19.25 6.10 13.59
N PHE A 124 20.48 6.58 13.74
CA PHE A 124 20.87 7.52 14.78
C PHE A 124 21.82 8.60 14.28
N GLN A 125 21.87 9.73 14.99
CA GLN A 125 22.88 10.78 14.86
C GLN A 125 23.57 11.00 16.19
N LYS A 126 24.90 11.11 16.18
CA LYS A 126 25.68 11.44 17.39
C LYS A 126 25.59 12.92 17.75
N GLU A 127 25.49 13.77 16.73
CA GLU A 127 25.50 15.23 16.86
C GLU A 127 24.38 15.85 16.04
N LYS A 128 23.97 17.06 16.39
CA LYS A 128 23.01 17.87 15.63
C LYS A 128 23.51 18.08 14.20
N HIS A 129 22.68 17.78 13.22
CA HIS A 129 23.01 17.81 11.80
C HIS A 129 24.19 16.90 11.38
N GLY A 130 24.60 15.99 12.25
CA GLY A 130 25.60 14.97 11.96
C GLY A 130 25.11 13.97 10.91
N LYS A 131 26.05 13.18 10.39
CA LYS A 131 25.71 12.07 9.51
C LYS A 131 24.95 10.98 10.25
N TRP A 132 24.10 10.26 9.51
CA TRP A 132 23.37 9.13 10.06
C TRP A 132 24.23 7.87 10.11
N GLY A 133 24.13 7.18 11.23
CA GLY A 133 24.57 5.82 11.45
C GLY A 133 23.37 4.90 11.67
N MET A 134 23.65 3.65 11.99
CA MET A 134 22.63 2.65 12.32
C MET A 134 23.05 1.85 13.55
N VAL A 135 22.10 1.63 14.45
CA VAL A 135 22.29 0.92 15.71
C VAL A 135 21.21 -0.15 15.87
N GLY A 136 21.59 -1.32 16.34
CA GLY A 136 20.67 -2.40 16.65
C GLY A 136 19.77 -2.09 17.85
N VAL A 137 18.63 -2.75 17.92
CA VAL A 137 17.74 -2.68 19.09
C VAL A 137 18.39 -3.25 20.36
N ASP A 138 19.50 -4.00 20.22
CA ASP A 138 20.36 -4.46 21.29
C ASP A 138 21.38 -3.42 21.78
N GLY A 139 21.38 -2.21 21.18
CA GLY A 139 22.31 -1.13 21.46
C GLY A 139 23.67 -1.24 20.76
N ASN A 140 23.93 -2.30 19.98
CA ASN A 140 25.17 -2.46 19.25
C ASN A 140 25.19 -1.62 17.98
N ILE A 141 26.22 -0.76 17.82
CA ILE A 141 26.37 0.07 16.63
C ILE A 141 26.73 -0.81 15.44
N LEU A 142 25.93 -0.76 14.39
CA LEU A 142 26.18 -1.47 13.15
C LEU A 142 27.21 -0.71 12.30
N PHE A 143 26.99 0.59 12.11
CA PHE A 143 27.92 1.53 11.48
C PHE A 143 27.63 2.98 11.90
N GLU A 144 28.62 3.86 11.75
CA GLU A 144 28.53 5.28 12.06
C GLU A 144 28.76 6.16 10.83
N ASN A 145 28.13 7.33 10.81
CA ASN A 145 28.45 8.44 9.89
C ASN A 145 28.50 8.05 8.39
N LYS A 146 27.62 7.15 7.96
CA LYS A 146 27.60 6.67 6.56
C LYS A 146 26.76 7.54 5.64
N PHE A 147 25.59 8.00 6.10
CA PHE A 147 24.63 8.75 5.28
C PHE A 147 24.60 10.22 5.66
N ASP A 148 24.36 11.08 4.67
CA ASP A 148 24.31 12.53 4.89
C ASP A 148 23.16 12.90 5.85
N SER A 149 23.22 14.07 6.47
CA SER A 149 22.21 14.53 7.44
C SER A 149 20.80 14.59 6.85
N ARG A 150 20.68 14.78 5.54
CA ARG A 150 19.40 14.82 4.80
C ARG A 150 18.92 13.42 4.34
N GLU A 151 19.79 12.42 4.38
CA GLU A 151 19.54 11.06 3.92
C GLU A 151 19.27 10.12 5.10
N ARG A 152 18.16 10.36 5.81
CA ARG A 152 17.81 9.55 6.99
C ARG A 152 17.42 8.12 6.59
N PRO A 153 18.14 7.08 7.09
CA PRO A 153 17.73 5.70 6.90
C PRO A 153 16.39 5.39 7.58
N SER A 154 15.61 4.52 6.96
CA SER A 154 14.43 3.91 7.59
C SER A 154 14.83 2.88 8.65
N PHE A 155 13.86 2.33 9.36
CA PHE A 155 14.07 1.11 10.13
C PHE A 155 14.64 0.00 9.26
N ALA A 156 15.58 -0.78 9.81
CA ALA A 156 16.01 -2.01 9.18
C ALA A 156 15.10 -3.17 9.60
N VAL A 157 14.61 -3.89 8.60
CA VAL A 157 13.69 -5.01 8.76
C VAL A 157 14.20 -6.15 7.88
N ASN A 158 14.31 -7.35 8.46
CA ASN A 158 14.83 -8.52 7.74
C ASN A 158 16.16 -8.26 7.01
N GLY A 159 17.06 -7.50 7.64
CA GLY A 159 18.38 -7.19 7.11
C GLY A 159 18.42 -6.13 6.01
N VAL A 160 17.34 -5.39 5.80
CA VAL A 160 17.24 -4.36 4.76
C VAL A 160 16.69 -3.06 5.33
N PHE A 161 17.25 -1.93 4.90
CA PHE A 161 16.69 -0.60 5.13
C PHE A 161 16.72 0.22 3.84
N ARG A 162 15.99 1.32 3.81
CA ARG A 162 15.97 2.24 2.68
C ARG A 162 16.38 3.65 3.09
N VAL A 163 16.93 4.39 2.13
CA VAL A 163 17.31 5.79 2.27
C VAL A 163 16.62 6.58 1.16
N TYR A 164 15.98 7.67 1.52
CA TYR A 164 15.41 8.60 0.55
C TYR A 164 16.47 9.61 0.14
N ASN A 165 16.78 9.68 -1.14
CA ASN A 165 17.67 10.66 -1.72
C ASN A 165 16.86 11.85 -2.23
N ILE A 166 16.99 12.99 -1.54
CA ILE A 166 16.25 14.23 -1.83
C ILE A 166 16.62 14.82 -3.20
N ASP A 167 17.88 14.67 -3.62
CA ASP A 167 18.37 15.34 -4.83
C ASP A 167 17.77 14.78 -6.12
N ASN A 168 17.36 13.51 -6.11
CA ASN A 168 16.76 12.83 -7.27
C ASN A 168 15.36 12.24 -7.01
N ASP A 169 14.80 12.46 -5.82
CA ASP A 169 13.47 11.99 -5.41
C ASP A 169 13.30 10.46 -5.53
N LEU A 170 14.31 9.70 -5.10
CA LEU A 170 14.34 8.26 -5.23
C LEU A 170 14.72 7.58 -3.91
N PHE A 171 14.24 6.34 -3.75
CA PHE A 171 14.63 5.46 -2.64
C PHE A 171 15.72 4.49 -3.08
N LEU A 172 16.76 4.36 -2.26
CA LEU A 172 17.80 3.35 -2.38
C LEU A 172 17.68 2.36 -1.23
N TYR A 173 17.75 1.07 -1.53
CA TYR A 173 17.76 0.01 -0.52
C TYR A 173 19.17 -0.43 -0.23
N TYR A 174 19.43 -0.75 1.03
CA TYR A 174 20.74 -1.17 1.54
C TYR A 174 20.62 -2.39 2.44
N SER A 175 21.66 -3.23 2.42
CA SER A 175 21.83 -4.29 3.41
C SER A 175 22.17 -3.69 4.78
N ALA A 176 21.54 -4.23 5.84
CA ALA A 176 21.82 -3.85 7.23
C ALA A 176 23.03 -4.63 7.75
N ASP A 177 24.22 -4.29 7.27
CA ASP A 177 25.48 -4.84 7.72
C ASP A 177 26.54 -3.73 7.91
N LYS A 178 27.73 -4.07 8.45
CA LYS A 178 28.79 -3.08 8.78
C LYS A 178 29.22 -2.24 7.57
N ASN A 179 29.12 -2.80 6.38
CA ASN A 179 29.40 -2.14 5.12
C ASN A 179 28.18 -2.24 4.22
N PRO A 180 27.18 -1.36 4.40
CA PRO A 180 25.93 -1.43 3.65
C PRO A 180 26.17 -1.44 2.15
N LYS A 181 25.55 -2.38 1.46
CA LYS A 181 25.58 -2.50 0.00
C LYS A 181 24.21 -2.18 -0.56
N ILE A 182 24.19 -1.56 -1.73
CA ILE A 182 22.93 -1.31 -2.45
C ILE A 182 22.29 -2.65 -2.82
N ILE A 183 20.99 -2.75 -2.52
CA ILE A 183 20.12 -3.87 -2.87
C ILE A 183 19.24 -3.42 -4.04
N GLY A 184 19.23 -4.19 -5.11
CA GLY A 184 18.47 -3.91 -6.32
C GLY A 184 19.09 -2.84 -7.21
N SER A 185 18.29 -1.91 -7.73
CA SER A 185 18.74 -0.90 -8.69
C SER A 185 19.64 0.16 -8.04
N PRO A 186 20.88 0.35 -8.54
CA PRO A 186 21.72 1.46 -8.08
C PRO A 186 21.21 2.84 -8.50
N LYS A 187 20.27 2.90 -9.43
CA LYS A 187 19.58 4.15 -9.82
C LYS A 187 18.46 4.53 -8.86
N GLY A 188 18.06 3.61 -7.98
CA GLY A 188 16.95 3.79 -7.03
C GLY A 188 15.57 3.49 -7.61
N TYR A 189 14.56 3.70 -6.79
CA TYR A 189 13.14 3.44 -7.03
C TYR A 189 12.30 4.66 -6.66
N LYS A 190 11.22 4.93 -7.39
CA LYS A 190 10.32 6.05 -7.10
C LYS A 190 9.54 5.84 -5.80
N ASN A 191 9.17 4.61 -5.51
CA ASN A 191 8.49 4.23 -4.28
C ASN A 191 8.89 2.81 -3.88
N GLY A 192 8.61 2.43 -2.64
CA GLY A 192 8.88 1.07 -2.20
C GLY A 192 8.46 0.81 -0.77
N GLY A 193 8.25 -0.46 -0.48
CA GLY A 193 7.81 -0.95 0.82
C GLY A 193 8.96 -1.42 1.70
N VAL A 194 8.66 -2.39 2.54
CA VAL A 194 9.56 -2.96 3.53
C VAL A 194 9.84 -4.42 3.20
N CYS A 195 11.03 -4.90 3.53
CA CYS A 195 11.37 -6.31 3.37
C CYS A 195 10.51 -7.17 4.30
N SER A 196 9.61 -7.94 3.73
CA SER A 196 8.76 -8.89 4.45
C SER A 196 8.70 -10.20 3.69
N GLU A 197 8.76 -11.30 4.39
CA GLU A 197 8.78 -12.64 3.78
C GLU A 197 9.83 -12.81 2.67
N GLY A 198 10.96 -12.08 2.78
CA GLY A 198 12.11 -12.15 1.88
C GLY A 198 12.00 -11.30 0.61
N ILE A 199 10.91 -10.56 0.42
CA ILE A 199 10.69 -9.72 -0.76
C ILE A 199 10.28 -8.30 -0.39
N ILE A 200 10.46 -7.38 -1.34
CA ILE A 200 10.24 -5.94 -1.17
C ILE A 200 9.46 -5.44 -2.39
N PRO A 201 8.28 -4.85 -2.24
CA PRO A 201 7.60 -4.16 -3.32
C PRO A 201 8.32 -2.86 -3.67
N VAL A 202 8.55 -2.60 -4.92
CA VAL A 202 9.20 -1.39 -5.42
C VAL A 202 8.53 -0.88 -6.70
N VAL A 203 8.62 0.44 -6.92
CA VAL A 203 8.19 1.08 -8.16
C VAL A 203 9.44 1.53 -8.92
N SER A 204 9.63 1.00 -10.12
CA SER A 204 10.74 1.39 -10.99
C SER A 204 10.59 2.84 -11.48
N GLN A 205 11.64 3.38 -12.11
CA GLN A 205 11.58 4.70 -12.74
C GLN A 205 10.59 4.76 -13.91
N GLU A 206 10.26 3.60 -14.50
CA GLU A 206 9.27 3.44 -15.56
C GLU A 206 7.85 3.22 -15.00
N GLU A 207 7.58 3.58 -13.73
CA GLU A 207 6.27 3.49 -13.06
C GLU A 207 5.70 2.06 -13.02
N ARG A 208 6.56 1.04 -12.86
CA ARG A 208 6.12 -0.35 -12.79
C ARG A 208 6.33 -0.93 -11.40
N ILE A 209 5.27 -1.47 -10.83
CA ILE A 209 5.36 -2.23 -9.57
C ILE A 209 5.99 -3.60 -9.87
N HIS A 210 7.03 -3.92 -9.13
CA HIS A 210 7.61 -5.26 -9.11
C HIS A 210 8.17 -5.56 -7.72
N TYR A 211 8.52 -6.80 -7.49
CA TYR A 211 9.10 -7.22 -6.22
C TYR A 211 10.55 -7.63 -6.43
N ILE A 212 11.40 -7.22 -5.51
CA ILE A 212 12.80 -7.64 -5.45
C ILE A 212 13.03 -8.48 -4.18
N THR A 213 14.03 -9.35 -4.23
CA THR A 213 14.47 -10.10 -3.05
C THR A 213 15.30 -9.22 -2.11
N ASN A 214 15.54 -9.68 -0.90
CA ASN A 214 16.48 -9.05 0.04
C ASN A 214 17.95 -9.08 -0.44
N THR A 215 18.26 -9.80 -1.52
CA THR A 215 19.56 -9.76 -2.21
C THR A 215 19.57 -8.82 -3.42
N GLY A 216 18.43 -8.26 -3.78
CA GLY A 216 18.28 -7.28 -4.86
C GLY A 216 17.96 -7.85 -6.23
N GLU A 217 17.75 -9.15 -6.33
CA GLU A 217 17.27 -9.78 -7.55
C GLU A 217 15.79 -9.53 -7.75
N THR A 218 15.33 -9.37 -8.98
CA THR A 218 13.90 -9.28 -9.27
C THR A 218 13.25 -10.63 -8.94
N ALA A 219 12.31 -10.61 -7.99
CA ALA A 219 11.51 -11.78 -7.64
C ALA A 219 10.43 -12.02 -8.71
N PHE A 220 9.60 -11.00 -8.99
CA PHE A 220 8.60 -11.03 -10.05
C PHE A 220 8.12 -9.62 -10.40
N TYR A 221 7.53 -9.49 -11.60
CA TYR A 221 6.81 -8.30 -12.03
C TYR A 221 5.31 -8.52 -11.86
N LEU A 222 4.58 -7.49 -11.44
CA LEU A 222 3.13 -7.48 -11.54
C LEU A 222 2.74 -7.10 -12.97
N LEU A 223 2.09 -8.02 -13.65
CA LEU A 223 1.55 -7.82 -14.99
C LEU A 223 0.06 -7.50 -14.88
N PRO A 224 -0.53 -6.73 -15.82
CA PRO A 224 -1.94 -6.41 -15.81
C PRO A 224 -2.82 -7.64 -15.54
N TYR A 225 -3.71 -7.55 -14.57
CA TYR A 225 -4.63 -8.62 -14.22
C TYR A 225 -5.96 -8.41 -14.94
N GLN A 226 -6.33 -9.35 -15.80
CA GLN A 226 -7.54 -9.24 -16.64
C GLN A 226 -7.60 -7.91 -17.43
N GLY A 227 -6.45 -7.45 -17.92
CA GLY A 227 -6.32 -6.19 -18.67
C GLY A 227 -6.35 -4.91 -17.84
N LYS A 228 -6.26 -5.01 -16.51
CA LYS A 228 -6.24 -3.88 -15.57
C LYS A 228 -4.88 -3.77 -14.90
N GLU A 229 -4.35 -2.56 -14.85
CA GLU A 229 -3.05 -2.29 -14.22
C GLU A 229 -3.13 -2.34 -12.69
N PHE A 230 -2.03 -2.75 -12.08
CA PHE A 230 -1.82 -2.62 -10.64
C PHE A 230 -1.46 -1.18 -10.32
N PHE A 231 -2.31 -0.55 -9.51
CA PHE A 231 -2.14 0.82 -9.10
C PHE A 231 -1.37 0.97 -7.80
N CYS A 232 -1.66 0.12 -6.82
CA CYS A 232 -1.04 0.15 -5.51
C CYS A 232 -0.95 -1.27 -4.93
N VAL A 233 0.06 -1.52 -4.10
CA VAL A 233 0.22 -2.76 -3.36
C VAL A 233 0.54 -2.50 -1.90
N SER A 234 0.24 -3.46 -1.04
CA SER A 234 0.64 -3.44 0.37
C SER A 234 2.15 -3.20 0.50
N PRO A 235 2.60 -2.35 1.42
CA PRO A 235 4.02 -2.13 1.67
C PRO A 235 4.71 -3.34 2.31
N ILE A 236 3.93 -4.31 2.80
CA ILE A 236 4.40 -5.52 3.48
C ILE A 236 3.55 -6.73 3.07
N PHE A 237 4.14 -7.92 3.17
CA PHE A 237 3.43 -9.19 3.26
C PHE A 237 3.15 -9.55 4.71
N THR A 238 1.98 -10.10 4.97
CA THR A 238 1.60 -10.70 6.25
C THR A 238 0.82 -11.99 5.99
N ASN A 239 1.10 -13.07 6.71
CA ASN A 239 0.53 -14.39 6.47
C ASN A 239 0.61 -14.83 4.99
N GLN A 240 1.73 -14.55 4.33
CA GLN A 240 1.98 -14.82 2.90
C GLN A 240 0.95 -14.17 1.96
N ARG A 241 0.40 -13.03 2.35
CA ARG A 241 -0.55 -12.25 1.56
C ARG A 241 -0.20 -10.78 1.58
N ALA A 242 -0.30 -10.15 0.41
CA ALA A 242 -0.25 -8.70 0.28
C ALA A 242 -1.49 -8.25 -0.49
N TRP A 243 -2.21 -7.28 0.05
CA TRP A 243 -3.32 -6.71 -0.72
C TRP A 243 -2.79 -5.90 -1.89
N PHE A 244 -3.56 -5.84 -2.95
CA PHE A 244 -3.32 -4.96 -4.09
C PHE A 244 -4.58 -4.21 -4.49
N LEU A 245 -4.40 -3.11 -5.18
CA LEU A 245 -5.42 -2.26 -5.74
C LEU A 245 -5.22 -2.16 -7.24
N LEU A 246 -6.24 -2.44 -8.02
CA LEU A 246 -6.25 -2.21 -9.47
C LEU A 246 -6.77 -0.80 -9.80
N GLU A 247 -6.51 -0.35 -11.02
CA GLU A 247 -7.01 0.93 -11.55
C GLU A 247 -8.54 1.11 -11.44
N ASN A 248 -9.31 0.01 -11.42
CA ASN A 248 -10.76 0.03 -11.22
C ASN A 248 -11.19 0.10 -9.76
N ARG A 249 -10.28 0.42 -8.83
CA ARG A 249 -10.50 0.53 -7.38
C ARG A 249 -10.87 -0.76 -6.67
N LYS A 250 -10.71 -1.92 -7.32
CA LYS A 250 -10.94 -3.19 -6.65
C LYS A 250 -9.66 -3.75 -6.08
N ARG A 251 -9.77 -4.31 -4.88
CA ARG A 251 -8.69 -4.94 -4.13
C ARG A 251 -8.85 -6.44 -4.09
N GLY A 252 -7.73 -7.11 -4.17
CA GLY A 252 -7.56 -8.54 -3.96
C GLY A 252 -6.27 -8.79 -3.19
N TYR A 253 -5.80 -10.04 -3.20
CA TYR A 253 -4.54 -10.39 -2.54
C TYR A 253 -3.70 -11.28 -3.45
N ILE A 254 -2.39 -11.03 -3.41
CA ILE A 254 -1.36 -11.86 -4.04
C ILE A 254 -0.60 -12.67 -2.99
N ASP A 255 0.00 -13.76 -3.46
CA ASP A 255 0.99 -14.53 -2.70
C ASP A 255 2.43 -14.00 -2.95
N PRO A 256 3.47 -14.48 -2.22
CA PRO A 256 4.86 -14.08 -2.42
C PRO A 256 5.46 -14.49 -3.77
N GLN A 257 4.74 -15.24 -4.60
CA GLN A 257 5.09 -15.60 -5.95
C GLN A 257 4.45 -14.67 -7.00
N GLY A 258 3.60 -13.73 -6.55
CA GLY A 258 2.89 -12.77 -7.40
C GLY A 258 1.61 -13.32 -8.02
N ASN A 259 1.13 -14.48 -7.56
CA ASN A 259 -0.15 -15.02 -8.02
C ASN A 259 -1.30 -14.32 -7.30
N VAL A 260 -2.36 -13.97 -8.04
CA VAL A 260 -3.61 -13.52 -7.43
C VAL A 260 -4.28 -14.73 -6.77
N VAL A 261 -4.38 -14.70 -5.45
CA VAL A 261 -5.01 -15.76 -4.63
C VAL A 261 -6.43 -15.38 -4.27
N VAL A 262 -6.67 -14.09 -4.02
CA VAL A 262 -8.01 -13.56 -3.76
C VAL A 262 -8.34 -12.55 -4.85
N GLU A 263 -9.44 -12.82 -5.55
CA GLU A 263 -9.92 -11.99 -6.66
C GLU A 263 -10.16 -10.54 -6.24
N PRO A 264 -9.89 -9.56 -7.14
CA PRO A 264 -10.07 -8.13 -6.85
C PRO A 264 -11.54 -7.72 -6.93
N ILE A 265 -12.32 -8.12 -5.93
CA ILE A 265 -13.76 -7.84 -5.82
C ILE A 265 -14.10 -6.89 -4.67
N TYR A 266 -13.15 -6.63 -3.77
CA TYR A 266 -13.37 -5.81 -2.58
C TYR A 266 -13.01 -4.34 -2.83
N ASP A 267 -13.72 -3.44 -2.15
CA ASP A 267 -13.44 -1.99 -2.19
C ASP A 267 -12.44 -1.58 -1.12
N ILE A 268 -12.44 -2.27 0.03
CA ILE A 268 -11.44 -2.11 1.09
C ILE A 268 -10.91 -3.49 1.47
N ALA A 269 -9.61 -3.56 1.76
CA ALA A 269 -8.95 -4.78 2.18
C ALA A 269 -7.82 -4.42 3.16
N PHE A 270 -7.84 -5.03 4.35
CA PHE A 270 -6.80 -4.88 5.36
C PHE A 270 -5.74 -5.98 5.23
N PRO A 271 -4.52 -5.80 5.75
CA PRO A 271 -3.54 -6.88 5.84
C PRO A 271 -4.08 -8.07 6.62
N PHE A 272 -3.61 -9.25 6.28
CA PHE A 272 -3.89 -10.46 7.05
C PHE A 272 -3.18 -10.42 8.40
N HIS A 273 -3.86 -10.89 9.44
CA HIS A 273 -3.28 -11.14 10.75
C HIS A 273 -3.96 -12.37 11.37
N GLU A 274 -3.19 -13.28 11.96
CA GLU A 274 -3.68 -14.56 12.50
C GLU A 274 -4.54 -15.35 11.50
N GLY A 275 -4.12 -15.32 10.22
CA GLY A 275 -4.77 -16.05 9.13
C GLY A 275 -6.11 -15.46 8.63
N LYS A 276 -6.51 -14.30 9.11
CA LYS A 276 -7.77 -13.64 8.75
C LYS A 276 -7.54 -12.20 8.29
N ALA A 277 -8.35 -11.71 7.36
CA ALA A 277 -8.40 -10.31 6.97
C ALA A 277 -9.84 -9.79 6.96
N ILE A 278 -10.02 -8.51 7.26
CA ILE A 278 -11.30 -7.82 7.12
C ILE A 278 -11.34 -7.13 5.76
N VAL A 279 -12.42 -7.29 5.05
CA VAL A 279 -12.66 -6.74 3.72
C VAL A 279 -14.06 -6.13 3.61
N TYR A 280 -14.23 -5.14 2.74
CA TYR A 280 -15.52 -4.51 2.45
C TYR A 280 -15.88 -4.66 0.98
N SER A 281 -17.12 -5.03 0.71
CA SER A 281 -17.71 -5.05 -0.63
C SER A 281 -18.81 -3.99 -0.72
N LYS A 282 -18.59 -2.95 -1.52
CA LYS A 282 -19.59 -1.91 -1.80
C LYS A 282 -20.82 -2.48 -2.53
N GLU A 283 -20.61 -3.49 -3.38
CA GLU A 283 -21.70 -4.16 -4.10
C GLU A 283 -22.68 -4.85 -3.16
N LYS A 284 -22.16 -5.54 -2.13
CA LYS A 284 -22.95 -6.20 -1.10
C LYS A 284 -23.33 -5.26 0.05
N ASP A 285 -22.69 -4.07 0.13
CA ASP A 285 -22.73 -3.13 1.25
C ASP A 285 -22.44 -3.80 2.60
N LYS A 286 -21.38 -4.64 2.62
CA LYS A 286 -21.08 -5.50 3.76
C LYS A 286 -19.58 -5.67 3.99
N TRP A 287 -19.25 -5.85 5.24
CA TRP A 287 -17.93 -6.25 5.70
C TRP A 287 -17.86 -7.75 5.95
N PHE A 288 -16.73 -8.36 5.63
CA PHE A 288 -16.49 -9.79 5.84
C PHE A 288 -15.13 -10.01 6.47
N ALA A 289 -15.03 -11.07 7.29
CA ALA A 289 -13.76 -11.71 7.58
C ALA A 289 -13.53 -12.81 6.53
N ILE A 290 -12.33 -12.86 5.97
CA ILE A 290 -11.91 -13.87 4.99
C ILE A 290 -10.68 -14.62 5.47
N ASP A 291 -10.53 -15.89 5.05
CA ASP A 291 -9.28 -16.64 5.22
C ASP A 291 -8.26 -16.29 4.13
N THR A 292 -7.05 -16.82 4.24
CA THR A 292 -5.93 -16.58 3.32
C THR A 292 -6.19 -17.05 1.88
N ASN A 293 -7.26 -17.80 1.61
CA ASN A 293 -7.69 -18.23 0.29
C ASN A 293 -8.89 -17.41 -0.24
N GLY A 294 -9.32 -16.38 0.51
CA GLY A 294 -10.46 -15.54 0.15
C GLY A 294 -11.82 -16.12 0.48
N LYS A 295 -11.88 -17.24 1.22
CA LYS A 295 -13.17 -17.80 1.67
C LYS A 295 -13.75 -16.89 2.74
N GLU A 296 -14.98 -16.42 2.52
CA GLU A 296 -15.76 -15.69 3.53
C GLU A 296 -16.01 -16.59 4.74
N LEU A 297 -15.54 -16.16 5.91
CA LEU A 297 -15.70 -16.88 7.17
C LEU A 297 -16.99 -16.47 7.86
N PHE A 298 -17.23 -15.16 7.97
CA PHE A 298 -18.44 -14.60 8.54
C PHE A 298 -18.63 -13.13 8.11
N GLU A 299 -19.86 -12.67 8.16
CA GLU A 299 -20.22 -11.28 7.94
C GLU A 299 -19.97 -10.45 9.20
N VAL A 300 -19.35 -9.30 9.05
CA VAL A 300 -19.13 -8.34 10.11
C VAL A 300 -20.20 -7.28 10.04
N ASN A 301 -21.16 -7.33 10.98
CA ASN A 301 -22.21 -6.33 11.08
C ASN A 301 -21.66 -5.02 11.64
N SER A 302 -21.31 -4.08 10.76
CA SER A 302 -20.85 -2.75 11.05
C SER A 302 -21.57 -1.74 10.17
N ASN A 303 -22.01 -0.61 10.73
CA ASN A 303 -22.62 0.49 9.96
C ASN A 303 -21.58 1.40 9.27
N GLY A 304 -20.35 0.98 9.26
CA GLY A 304 -19.16 1.67 8.77
C GLY A 304 -18.04 1.44 9.76
N LEU A 305 -16.98 0.76 9.33
CA LEU A 305 -15.75 0.74 10.15
C LEU A 305 -15.31 2.19 10.27
N ALA A 306 -15.26 2.66 11.52
CA ALA A 306 -14.72 3.99 11.80
C ALA A 306 -13.37 4.10 11.09
N GLN A 307 -13.16 5.19 10.40
CA GLN A 307 -12.01 5.46 9.51
C GLN A 307 -10.63 5.21 10.14
N TYR A 308 -10.56 4.87 11.42
CA TYR A 308 -9.33 4.85 12.22
C TYR A 308 -9.11 3.57 13.04
N THR A 309 -9.95 2.56 12.89
CA THR A 309 -9.74 1.28 13.59
C THR A 309 -8.96 0.32 12.72
N CYS A 310 -7.81 -0.12 13.20
CA CYS A 310 -7.11 -1.27 12.62
C CYS A 310 -7.98 -2.50 12.88
N ALA A 311 -8.73 -2.93 11.87
CA ALA A 311 -9.55 -4.13 11.96
C ALA A 311 -8.66 -5.38 11.78
N PHE A 312 -7.93 -5.76 12.82
CA PHE A 312 -7.12 -6.96 12.86
C PHE A 312 -7.60 -7.92 13.93
N PHE A 313 -7.47 -9.21 13.64
CA PHE A 313 -7.52 -10.23 14.68
C PHE A 313 -6.23 -10.16 15.48
N ASN A 314 -6.37 -10.24 16.79
CA ASN A 314 -5.25 -10.30 17.71
C ASN A 314 -5.67 -11.12 18.94
N HIS A 315 -4.95 -12.21 19.23
CA HIS A 315 -5.33 -13.19 20.25
C HIS A 315 -6.77 -13.70 20.04
N ASP A 316 -7.09 -14.10 18.80
CA ASP A 316 -8.39 -14.62 18.38
C ASP A 316 -9.57 -13.65 18.54
N ASN A 317 -9.31 -12.38 18.81
CA ASN A 317 -10.32 -11.33 18.93
C ASN A 317 -10.09 -10.21 17.90
N CYS A 318 -11.17 -9.58 17.47
CA CYS A 318 -11.13 -8.41 16.60
C CYS A 318 -12.06 -7.34 17.15
N LEU A 319 -11.52 -6.13 17.33
CA LEU A 319 -12.34 -4.98 17.68
C LEU A 319 -12.82 -4.30 16.40
N ILE A 320 -14.14 -4.20 16.26
CA ILE A 320 -14.77 -3.49 15.14
C ILE A 320 -15.76 -2.47 15.70
N GLU A 321 -15.51 -1.19 15.41
CA GLU A 321 -16.20 -0.08 16.06
C GLU A 321 -16.06 -0.17 17.59
N ASN A 322 -17.14 -0.47 18.28
CA ASN A 322 -17.18 -0.67 19.71
C ASN A 322 -17.60 -2.11 20.11
N PHE A 323 -17.48 -3.05 19.19
CA PHE A 323 -17.75 -4.46 19.45
C PHE A 323 -16.47 -5.28 19.39
N LEU A 324 -16.27 -6.11 20.41
CA LEU A 324 -15.28 -7.19 20.38
C LEU A 324 -15.94 -8.42 19.78
N LEU A 325 -15.33 -8.94 18.72
CA LEU A 325 -15.71 -10.18 18.07
C LEU A 325 -14.74 -11.28 18.46
N ASP A 326 -15.22 -12.49 18.65
CA ASP A 326 -14.37 -13.67 18.72
C ASP A 326 -13.92 -14.14 17.33
N GLU A 327 -13.13 -15.20 17.26
CA GLU A 327 -12.61 -15.79 16.02
C GLU A 327 -13.70 -16.25 15.03
N THR A 328 -14.93 -16.45 15.51
CA THR A 328 -16.11 -16.86 14.71
C THR A 328 -16.96 -15.69 14.25
N GLY A 329 -16.63 -14.46 14.65
CA GLY A 329 -17.39 -13.25 14.37
C GLY A 329 -18.56 -12.99 15.32
N LYS A 330 -18.68 -13.78 16.38
CA LYS A 330 -19.69 -13.56 17.41
C LYS A 330 -19.30 -12.35 18.27
N LYS A 331 -20.26 -11.41 18.44
CA LYS A 331 -20.09 -10.28 19.34
C LYS A 331 -20.07 -10.77 20.79
N ILE A 332 -18.90 -10.69 21.43
CA ILE A 332 -18.70 -11.12 22.82
C ILE A 332 -18.84 -9.99 23.81
N GLN A 333 -18.54 -8.74 23.38
CA GLN A 333 -18.65 -7.56 24.22
C GLN A 333 -18.99 -6.32 23.38
N ARG A 334 -19.77 -5.40 23.94
CA ARG A 334 -20.00 -4.05 23.43
C ARG A 334 -19.43 -3.03 24.39
N PHE A 335 -18.54 -2.18 23.89
CA PHE A 335 -17.96 -1.07 24.64
C PHE A 335 -18.77 0.23 24.48
N PRO A 336 -18.60 1.21 25.37
CA PRO A 336 -19.22 2.52 25.24
C PRO A 336 -18.88 3.19 23.89
N SER A 337 -19.86 3.93 23.33
CA SER A 337 -19.71 4.58 22.01
C SER A 337 -18.76 5.79 22.01
N ASP A 338 -18.32 6.26 23.16
CA ASP A 338 -17.33 7.32 23.32
C ASP A 338 -15.87 6.80 23.40
N ILE A 339 -15.66 5.53 23.09
CA ILE A 339 -14.34 4.96 22.93
C ILE A 339 -13.94 5.07 21.45
N PHE A 340 -12.78 5.70 21.22
CA PHE A 340 -12.22 5.88 19.89
C PHE A 340 -11.29 4.73 19.49
N TYR A 341 -10.51 4.23 20.44
CA TYR A 341 -9.54 3.17 20.21
C TYR A 341 -9.43 2.28 21.43
N ILE A 342 -9.28 0.97 21.19
CA ILE A 342 -8.93 -0.02 22.22
C ILE A 342 -7.72 -0.81 21.66
N SER A 343 -6.67 -0.96 22.48
CA SER A 343 -5.54 -1.81 22.15
C SER A 343 -5.94 -3.30 22.19
N PRO A 344 -5.10 -4.20 21.66
CA PRO A 344 -5.24 -5.62 21.99
C PRO A 344 -5.31 -5.83 23.50
N PHE A 345 -6.11 -6.83 23.91
CA PHE A 345 -6.23 -7.21 25.31
C PHE A 345 -5.03 -8.06 25.76
N ILE A 346 -4.44 -7.70 26.88
CA ILE A 346 -3.39 -8.45 27.56
C ILE A 346 -3.88 -8.71 28.99
N ASP A 347 -3.89 -9.96 29.42
CA ASP A 347 -4.45 -10.37 30.72
C ASP A 347 -5.87 -9.81 30.96
N ASN A 348 -6.70 -9.81 29.90
CA ASN A 348 -8.08 -9.28 29.90
C ASN A 348 -8.21 -7.77 30.10
N VAL A 349 -7.14 -7.00 29.90
CA VAL A 349 -7.12 -5.54 30.03
C VAL A 349 -6.52 -4.91 28.78
N ALA A 350 -7.06 -3.76 28.38
CA ALA A 350 -6.60 -3.00 27.25
C ALA A 350 -6.47 -1.51 27.57
N LEU A 351 -5.53 -0.84 26.88
CA LEU A 351 -5.50 0.62 26.80
C LEU A 351 -6.64 1.09 25.93
N TYR A 352 -7.34 2.13 26.34
CA TYR A 352 -8.37 2.74 25.51
C TYR A 352 -8.30 4.26 25.50
N ASN A 353 -8.76 4.87 24.39
CA ASN A 353 -8.88 6.30 24.24
C ASN A 353 -10.35 6.72 24.23
N ASN A 354 -10.69 7.73 25.02
CA ASN A 354 -12.04 8.29 25.08
C ASN A 354 -12.15 9.51 24.15
N THR A 355 -13.16 9.55 23.29
CA THR A 355 -13.38 10.63 22.30
C THR A 355 -13.69 11.99 22.93
N LYS A 356 -14.36 12.01 24.09
CA LYS A 356 -14.78 13.24 24.77
C LYS A 356 -13.63 13.89 25.51
N THR A 357 -12.89 13.10 26.30
CA THR A 357 -11.78 13.60 27.12
C THR A 357 -10.48 13.67 26.34
N LYS A 358 -10.37 12.94 25.21
CA LYS A 358 -9.13 12.71 24.42
C LYS A 358 -8.01 12.13 25.26
N SER A 359 -8.36 11.45 26.34
CA SER A 359 -7.45 10.85 27.32
C SER A 359 -7.49 9.34 27.24
N TRP A 360 -6.44 8.71 27.77
CA TRP A 360 -6.27 7.27 27.81
C TRP A 360 -6.51 6.72 29.21
N GLY A 361 -7.12 5.53 29.26
CA GLY A 361 -7.38 4.76 30.46
C GLY A 361 -7.17 3.27 30.24
N LEU A 362 -7.54 2.44 31.21
CA LEU A 362 -7.57 1.00 31.12
C LEU A 362 -8.98 0.47 31.25
N ILE A 363 -9.33 -0.50 30.42
CA ILE A 363 -10.64 -1.15 30.40
C ILE A 363 -10.48 -2.66 30.39
N ASN A 364 -11.38 -3.39 31.06
CA ASN A 364 -11.39 -4.85 31.03
C ASN A 364 -12.30 -5.40 29.91
N LEU A 365 -12.29 -6.71 29.71
CA LEU A 365 -13.14 -7.40 28.73
C LEU A 365 -14.64 -7.20 28.98
N GLN A 366 -15.06 -6.90 30.21
CA GLN A 366 -16.45 -6.63 30.56
C GLN A 366 -16.88 -5.19 30.25
N GLY A 367 -15.95 -4.35 29.81
CA GLY A 367 -16.20 -2.94 29.52
C GLY A 367 -16.18 -2.03 30.76
N GLU A 368 -15.62 -2.52 31.87
CA GLU A 368 -15.48 -1.76 33.11
C GLU A 368 -14.12 -1.05 33.13
N ASN A 369 -14.11 0.20 33.54
CA ASN A 369 -12.87 0.97 33.68
C ASN A 369 -12.06 0.46 34.87
N ILE A 370 -10.84 0.00 34.59
CA ILE A 370 -9.82 -0.26 35.60
C ILE A 370 -9.15 1.06 35.99
N ILE A 371 -8.90 1.91 34.98
CA ILE A 371 -8.45 3.29 35.16
C ILE A 371 -9.32 4.18 34.26
N GLU A 372 -9.95 5.18 34.85
CA GLU A 372 -10.65 6.21 34.10
C GLU A 372 -9.70 6.97 33.16
N PRO A 373 -10.18 7.43 31.96
CA PRO A 373 -9.35 8.15 31.02
C PRO A 373 -8.77 9.44 31.61
N GLN A 374 -7.50 9.41 31.98
CA GLN A 374 -6.80 10.53 32.60
C GLN A 374 -5.45 10.85 31.98
N TYR A 375 -4.80 9.88 31.31
CA TYR A 375 -3.48 10.08 30.72
C TYR A 375 -3.56 10.74 29.35
N ALA A 376 -2.65 11.68 29.09
CA ALA A 376 -2.63 12.42 27.83
C ALA A 376 -2.22 11.57 26.64
N ARG A 377 -1.45 10.51 26.83
CA ARG A 377 -0.87 9.68 25.77
C ARG A 377 -0.85 8.21 26.13
N SER A 378 -1.03 7.37 25.12
CA SER A 378 -0.58 6.00 25.12
C SER A 378 0.81 5.95 24.52
N LEU A 379 1.71 5.18 25.13
CA LEU A 379 3.10 5.06 24.69
C LEU A 379 3.46 3.65 24.23
N GLY A 380 2.53 2.70 24.33
CA GLY A 380 2.70 1.34 23.85
C GLY A 380 2.61 0.29 24.94
N ILE A 381 2.93 -0.94 24.55
CA ILE A 381 2.88 -2.13 25.43
C ILE A 381 4.16 -2.93 25.21
N ILE A 382 4.77 -3.39 26.29
CA ILE A 382 5.90 -4.32 26.27
C ILE A 382 5.60 -5.44 27.26
N ASP A 383 5.55 -6.66 26.78
CA ASP A 383 5.10 -7.82 27.55
C ASP A 383 3.71 -7.58 28.18
N ASP A 384 3.65 -7.56 29.51
CA ASP A 384 2.46 -7.32 30.34
C ASP A 384 2.36 -5.88 30.86
N TRP A 385 3.26 -4.99 30.46
CA TRP A 385 3.31 -3.60 30.89
C TRP A 385 2.69 -2.66 29.87
N MET A 386 1.77 -1.84 30.31
CA MET A 386 1.09 -0.81 29.52
C MET A 386 1.65 0.57 29.90
N TYR A 387 2.15 1.30 28.91
CA TYR A 387 2.79 2.59 29.13
C TYR A 387 1.87 3.74 28.73
N VAL A 388 1.73 4.67 29.65
CA VAL A 388 0.95 5.90 29.44
C VAL A 388 1.76 7.10 29.88
N GLY A 389 1.43 8.28 29.36
CA GLY A 389 2.20 9.49 29.65
C GLY A 389 1.31 10.71 29.94
N ASP A 390 1.78 11.54 30.88
CA ASP A 390 1.24 12.87 31.14
C ASP A 390 2.14 13.93 30.56
N THR A 391 1.59 14.88 29.83
CA THR A 391 2.35 16.02 29.32
C THR A 391 2.65 17.00 30.46
N ILE A 392 3.94 17.27 30.71
CA ILE A 392 4.36 18.23 31.75
C ILE A 392 4.36 19.66 31.21
N SER A 393 4.62 19.84 29.90
CA SER A 393 4.83 21.15 29.29
C SER A 393 4.27 21.18 27.87
N ASN A 394 3.73 22.33 27.48
CA ASN A 394 3.33 22.57 26.08
C ASN A 394 4.51 22.93 25.17
N TRP A 395 5.69 23.12 25.73
CA TRP A 395 6.90 23.42 24.98
C TRP A 395 7.45 22.16 24.32
N LYS A 396 7.84 22.27 23.05
CA LYS A 396 8.50 21.20 22.30
C LYS A 396 9.97 21.54 22.16
N ASP A 397 10.83 20.54 22.31
CA ASP A 397 12.25 20.70 21.99
C ASP A 397 12.45 20.87 20.47
N GLU A 398 13.69 21.15 20.03
CA GLU A 398 14.02 21.35 18.61
C GLU A 398 13.73 20.13 17.72
N ARG A 399 13.54 18.95 18.30
CA ARG A 399 13.17 17.69 17.62
C ARG A 399 11.66 17.51 17.56
N GLY A 400 10.87 18.39 18.19
CA GLY A 400 9.41 18.31 18.25
C GLY A 400 8.86 17.47 19.41
N TYR A 401 9.73 17.02 20.35
CA TYR A 401 9.33 16.23 21.51
C TYR A 401 8.87 17.13 22.68
N GLN A 402 7.91 16.63 23.45
CA GLN A 402 7.40 17.29 24.66
C GLN A 402 7.73 16.46 25.88
N ASN A 403 8.22 17.11 26.95
CA ASN A 403 8.49 16.45 28.20
C ASN A 403 7.21 15.90 28.84
N MET A 404 7.30 14.68 29.34
CA MET A 404 6.20 13.95 29.98
C MET A 404 6.72 13.11 31.14
N ASN A 405 5.82 12.74 32.06
CA ASN A 405 6.05 11.62 32.95
C ASN A 405 5.46 10.35 32.34
N VAL A 406 6.19 9.28 32.37
CA VAL A 406 5.78 7.96 31.87
C VAL A 406 5.42 7.07 33.05
N TYR A 407 4.30 6.40 32.94
CA TYR A 407 3.81 5.42 33.93
C TYR A 407 3.70 4.06 33.26
N ALA A 408 4.40 3.07 33.82
CA ALA A 408 4.24 1.68 33.45
C ALA A 408 3.19 1.06 34.38
N LEU A 409 2.13 0.54 33.80
CA LEU A 409 0.97 -0.01 34.51
C LEU A 409 0.90 -1.53 34.26
N ASN A 410 0.54 -2.30 35.28
CA ASN A 410 0.17 -3.71 35.10
C ASN A 410 -1.32 -3.86 34.76
N SER A 411 -1.79 -5.08 34.55
CA SER A 411 -3.19 -5.39 34.23
C SER A 411 -4.19 -5.05 35.35
N LYS A 412 -3.72 -4.76 36.58
CA LYS A 412 -4.58 -4.25 37.66
C LYS A 412 -4.66 -2.73 37.70
N GLY A 413 -3.95 -2.03 36.81
CA GLY A 413 -3.85 -0.58 36.84
C GLY A 413 -2.85 -0.03 37.86
N GLU A 414 -2.07 -0.88 38.51
CA GLU A 414 -1.08 -0.46 39.50
C GLU A 414 0.18 0.05 38.81
N VAL A 415 0.65 1.23 39.25
CA VAL A 415 1.90 1.80 38.74
C VAL A 415 3.10 0.98 39.21
N GLN A 416 3.72 0.27 38.27
CA GLN A 416 4.93 -0.52 38.52
C GLN A 416 6.18 0.35 38.51
N LYS A 417 6.16 1.40 37.66
CA LYS A 417 7.28 2.35 37.53
C LYS A 417 6.75 3.71 37.08
N LYS A 418 7.32 4.77 37.64
CA LYS A 418 7.22 6.14 37.15
C LYS A 418 8.59 6.57 36.65
N ILE A 419 8.65 7.13 35.45
CA ILE A 419 9.85 7.71 34.82
C ILE A 419 9.53 9.16 34.56
N GLU A 420 10.34 10.06 35.10
CA GLU A 420 10.04 11.49 35.09
C GLU A 420 10.83 12.23 34.02
N ASN A 421 10.24 13.29 33.48
CA ASN A 421 10.89 14.25 32.58
C ASN A 421 11.49 13.66 31.31
N VAL A 422 10.77 12.75 30.68
CA VAL A 422 11.16 12.08 29.44
C VAL A 422 10.60 12.86 28.25
N SER A 423 11.41 13.16 27.25
CA SER A 423 10.95 13.84 26.03
C SER A 423 10.53 12.89 24.91
N CYS A 424 11.04 11.66 24.90
CA CYS A 424 10.61 10.58 24.00
C CYS A 424 10.57 9.26 24.75
N PHE A 425 9.55 8.48 24.51
CA PHE A 425 9.44 7.08 24.96
C PHE A 425 8.80 6.27 23.84
N PHE A 426 9.56 5.41 23.20
CA PHE A 426 9.08 4.62 22.08
C PHE A 426 9.51 3.16 22.20
N PRO A 427 8.57 2.21 22.36
CA PRO A 427 8.86 0.80 22.41
C PRO A 427 9.39 0.23 21.10
N LEU A 428 10.47 -0.52 21.18
CA LEU A 428 11.06 -1.29 20.08
C LEU A 428 11.24 -2.73 20.56
N SER A 429 10.26 -3.58 20.32
CA SER A 429 10.35 -4.97 20.78
C SER A 429 10.61 -5.06 22.31
N ASN A 430 11.79 -5.50 22.73
CA ASN A 430 12.15 -5.70 24.14
C ASN A 430 12.80 -4.48 24.82
N VAL A 431 13.08 -3.43 24.07
CA VAL A 431 13.73 -2.22 24.54
C VAL A 431 12.90 -0.99 24.25
N VAL A 432 13.27 0.10 24.87
CA VAL A 432 12.64 1.39 24.69
C VAL A 432 13.66 2.39 24.18
N VAL A 433 13.32 3.20 23.19
CA VAL A 433 14.05 4.42 22.90
C VAL A 433 13.54 5.51 23.82
N MET A 434 14.43 6.05 24.63
CA MET A 434 14.14 7.18 25.52
C MET A 434 14.96 8.40 25.16
N SER A 435 14.43 9.58 25.48
CA SER A 435 15.16 10.82 25.37
C SER A 435 14.98 11.67 26.60
N GLU A 436 16.10 12.18 27.14
CA GLU A 436 16.16 13.11 28.26
C GLU A 436 17.23 14.15 27.97
N ASN A 437 17.00 15.41 28.32
CA ASN A 437 17.99 16.49 28.17
C ASN A 437 18.64 16.52 26.77
N GLU A 438 17.81 16.39 25.72
CA GLU A 438 18.22 16.37 24.30
C GLU A 438 19.13 15.20 23.89
N LYS A 439 19.27 14.18 24.73
CA LYS A 439 19.99 12.95 24.41
C LYS A 439 19.03 11.78 24.35
N SER A 440 19.20 10.96 23.33
CA SER A 440 18.45 9.71 23.14
C SER A 440 19.33 8.51 23.48
N TYR A 441 18.73 7.48 24.03
CA TYR A 441 19.41 6.24 24.40
C TYR A 441 18.41 5.06 24.42
N PHE A 442 18.96 3.85 24.45
CA PHE A 442 18.15 2.65 24.65
C PHE A 442 18.06 2.30 26.14
N ALA A 443 16.88 1.94 26.57
CA ALA A 443 16.58 1.50 27.92
C ALA A 443 15.83 0.16 27.93
N ASP A 444 15.89 -0.52 29.06
CA ASP A 444 15.01 -1.66 29.31
C ASP A 444 13.55 -1.20 29.60
N LYS A 445 12.64 -2.14 29.76
CA LYS A 445 11.23 -1.84 30.07
C LYS A 445 11.01 -1.05 31.38
N LYS A 446 12.01 -0.98 32.26
CA LYS A 446 11.97 -0.17 33.50
C LYS A 446 12.51 1.23 33.32
N GLY A 447 12.98 1.58 32.10
CA GLY A 447 13.62 2.85 31.78
C GLY A 447 15.09 2.92 32.25
N VAL A 448 15.73 1.77 32.52
CA VAL A 448 17.15 1.72 32.86
C VAL A 448 17.97 1.63 31.58
N PRO A 449 18.92 2.54 31.32
CA PRO A 449 19.79 2.46 30.14
C PRO A 449 20.46 1.09 30.01
N ILE A 450 20.41 0.48 28.82
CA ILE A 450 21.02 -0.83 28.56
C ILE A 450 22.55 -0.75 28.38
N ASN A 451 23.06 0.45 28.03
CA ASN A 451 24.48 0.76 27.92
C ASN A 451 24.71 2.25 28.28
N ASN A 452 25.97 2.71 28.20
CA ASN A 452 26.33 4.10 28.49
C ASN A 452 26.31 5.01 27.24
N ASP A 453 25.87 4.51 26.09
CA ASP A 453 25.85 5.26 24.86
C ASP A 453 24.66 6.22 24.84
N SER A 454 24.90 7.41 24.33
CA SER A 454 23.87 8.40 24.10
C SER A 454 24.06 9.08 22.75
N TYR A 455 22.96 9.44 22.15
CA TYR A 455 22.87 9.97 20.80
C TYR A 455 22.13 11.31 20.81
N TYR A 456 22.45 12.20 19.88
CA TYR A 456 21.64 13.40 19.68
C TYR A 456 20.20 13.01 19.26
N ASN A 457 20.08 12.03 18.35
CA ASN A 457 18.79 11.56 17.88
C ASN A 457 18.83 10.05 17.55
N ILE A 458 17.79 9.33 17.94
CA ILE A 458 17.46 7.99 17.43
C ILE A 458 16.16 8.15 16.64
N SER A 459 16.16 7.72 15.37
CA SER A 459 15.05 7.92 14.46
C SER A 459 13.91 6.96 14.75
N VAL A 460 13.01 7.38 15.62
CA VAL A 460 11.74 6.69 15.93
C VAL A 460 10.57 7.66 15.76
N PRO A 461 9.36 7.16 15.55
CA PRO A 461 8.16 7.99 15.60
C PRO A 461 8.04 8.70 16.97
N PRO A 462 7.55 9.94 17.02
CA PRO A 462 7.47 10.71 18.27
C PRO A 462 6.41 10.20 19.26
N TYR A 463 5.54 9.29 18.80
CA TYR A 463 4.46 8.71 19.62
C TYR A 463 3.96 7.41 18.99
N THR A 464 3.25 6.61 19.79
CA THR A 464 2.63 5.36 19.36
C THR A 464 1.17 5.61 18.99
N VAL A 465 0.76 5.30 17.75
CA VAL A 465 -0.63 5.45 17.28
C VAL A 465 -1.48 4.21 17.50
N ALA A 466 -0.85 3.05 17.45
CA ALA A 466 -1.50 1.76 17.63
C ALA A 466 -0.80 0.98 18.75
N PRO A 467 -1.08 1.29 20.04
CA PRO A 467 -0.48 0.58 21.16
C PRO A 467 -0.80 -0.93 21.11
N GLY A 468 0.21 -1.74 21.40
CA GLY A 468 0.11 -3.21 21.32
C GLY A 468 0.47 -3.81 19.97
N TYR A 469 0.74 -2.99 18.96
CA TYR A 469 1.27 -3.43 17.66
C TYR A 469 2.77 -3.13 17.54
N SER A 470 3.43 -3.77 16.56
CA SER A 470 4.86 -3.63 16.36
C SER A 470 5.30 -2.18 16.09
N ALA A 471 6.58 -1.87 16.36
CA ALA A 471 7.17 -0.57 16.04
C ALA A 471 7.09 -0.25 14.54
N LEU A 472 7.26 -1.25 13.68
CA LEU A 472 7.10 -1.10 12.23
C LEU A 472 5.66 -0.69 11.87
N TRP A 473 4.67 -1.36 12.44
CA TRP A 473 3.26 -1.04 12.21
C TRP A 473 2.95 0.39 12.64
N ASN A 474 3.39 0.79 13.83
CA ASN A 474 3.22 2.17 14.30
C ASN A 474 3.86 3.18 13.36
N SER A 475 5.04 2.89 12.81
CA SER A 475 5.70 3.76 11.82
C SER A 475 4.88 3.89 10.54
N LEU A 476 4.34 2.80 10.02
CA LEU A 476 3.48 2.80 8.83
C LEU A 476 2.18 3.57 9.07
N MET A 477 1.55 3.40 10.24
CA MET A 477 0.31 4.07 10.60
C MET A 477 0.47 5.58 10.81
N ILE A 478 1.62 6.05 11.31
CA ILE A 478 1.88 7.49 11.42
C ILE A 478 1.91 8.14 10.03
N HIS A 479 2.56 7.52 9.06
CA HIS A 479 2.52 8.00 7.67
C HIS A 479 1.09 8.10 7.15
N HIS A 480 0.26 7.13 7.48
CA HIS A 480 -1.15 7.12 7.09
C HIS A 480 -1.96 8.26 7.73
N GLN A 481 -1.75 8.62 9.00
CA GLN A 481 -2.48 9.71 9.66
C GLN A 481 -2.19 11.11 9.07
N TYR A 482 -1.00 11.32 8.50
CA TYR A 482 -0.63 12.59 7.87
C TYR A 482 -1.20 12.74 6.45
N TYR A 483 -1.45 11.62 5.76
CA TYR A 483 -2.07 11.58 4.44
C TYR A 483 -3.45 10.96 4.63
N SER A 484 -4.47 11.77 4.90
CA SER A 484 -5.82 11.42 5.37
C SER A 484 -6.64 10.47 4.48
N ASP A 485 -6.01 9.82 3.48
CA ASP A 485 -6.67 8.92 2.56
C ASP A 485 -6.23 7.47 2.72
N TYR A 486 -7.14 6.64 3.23
CA TYR A 486 -7.04 5.17 3.27
C TYR A 486 -6.69 4.55 1.91
N HIS A 487 -6.84 5.31 0.83
CA HIS A 487 -6.64 4.82 -0.52
C HIS A 487 -5.17 4.68 -0.89
N TYR A 488 -4.26 5.43 -0.25
CA TYR A 488 -2.85 5.53 -0.65
C TYR A 488 -1.85 4.90 0.33
N TRP A 489 -2.35 4.12 1.29
CA TRP A 489 -1.47 3.41 2.21
C TRP A 489 -0.85 2.19 1.52
N GLY A 490 0.20 2.43 0.75
CA GLY A 490 0.86 1.38 0.01
C GLY A 490 1.98 1.88 -0.88
N VAL A 491 2.55 0.97 -1.63
CA VAL A 491 3.51 1.23 -2.69
C VAL A 491 2.74 1.48 -3.98
N SER A 492 2.52 2.74 -4.31
CA SER A 492 1.74 3.16 -5.48
C SER A 492 2.63 3.59 -6.63
N THR A 493 2.10 3.45 -7.84
CA THR A 493 2.66 4.08 -9.04
C THR A 493 2.01 5.44 -9.25
N ASP A 494 2.78 6.36 -9.85
CA ASP A 494 2.23 7.58 -10.44
C ASP A 494 1.84 7.35 -11.91
N TYR A 495 1.69 6.08 -12.31
CA TYR A 495 1.30 5.73 -13.66
C TYR A 495 -0.10 6.21 -13.95
N ILE A 496 -0.18 7.15 -14.88
CA ILE A 496 -1.42 7.71 -15.41
C ILE A 496 -1.41 7.41 -16.89
N ASP A 497 -2.40 6.68 -17.36
CA ASP A 497 -2.73 6.64 -18.77
C ASP A 497 -3.61 7.86 -19.05
N GLU A 498 -3.00 9.00 -19.37
CA GLU A 498 -3.69 10.26 -19.63
C GLU A 498 -4.74 10.07 -20.74
N LYS A 499 -4.40 9.32 -21.78
CA LYS A 499 -5.31 9.04 -22.89
C LYS A 499 -6.53 8.24 -22.45
N LYS A 500 -6.34 7.22 -21.65
CA LYS A 500 -7.44 6.39 -21.11
C LYS A 500 -8.31 7.17 -20.13
N THR A 501 -7.68 8.02 -19.30
CA THR A 501 -8.38 8.89 -18.36
C THR A 501 -9.22 9.91 -19.12
N LEU A 502 -8.66 10.60 -20.13
CA LEU A 502 -9.38 11.54 -20.96
C LEU A 502 -10.49 10.84 -21.77
N ALA A 503 -10.24 9.65 -22.30
CA ALA A 503 -11.28 8.86 -22.96
C ALA A 503 -12.47 8.59 -22.04
N SER A 504 -12.24 8.20 -20.79
CA SER A 504 -13.33 7.94 -19.83
C SER A 504 -14.23 9.15 -19.58
N ILE A 505 -13.66 10.35 -19.71
CA ILE A 505 -14.36 11.63 -19.55
C ILE A 505 -15.08 12.02 -20.86
N PHE A 506 -14.38 11.93 -21.98
CA PHE A 506 -14.84 12.46 -23.26
C PHE A 506 -15.60 11.44 -24.13
N ASP A 507 -15.50 10.13 -23.90
CA ASP A 507 -16.24 9.10 -24.66
C ASP A 507 -17.77 9.26 -24.60
N LYS A 508 -18.27 10.02 -23.63
CA LYS A 508 -19.70 10.32 -23.45
C LYS A 508 -20.10 11.67 -24.02
N LEU A 509 -19.15 12.39 -24.62
CA LEU A 509 -19.42 13.65 -25.27
C LEU A 509 -20.16 13.37 -26.60
N THR A 510 -21.21 14.16 -26.86
CA THR A 510 -21.99 14.12 -28.07
C THR A 510 -22.15 15.54 -28.62
N SER A 511 -22.62 15.68 -29.85
CA SER A 511 -22.83 17.02 -30.49
C SER A 511 -23.81 17.92 -29.73
N ASP A 512 -24.62 17.37 -28.82
CA ASP A 512 -25.64 18.11 -28.08
C ASP A 512 -25.50 18.04 -26.55
N GLY A 513 -24.45 17.39 -26.04
CA GLY A 513 -24.24 17.30 -24.61
C GLY A 513 -23.21 16.26 -24.16
N ILE A 514 -23.26 15.89 -22.91
CA ILE A 514 -22.41 14.86 -22.31
C ILE A 514 -23.24 13.90 -21.47
N ASP A 515 -23.04 12.59 -21.67
CA ASP A 515 -23.78 11.55 -20.96
C ASP A 515 -25.31 11.72 -21.18
N SER A 516 -26.06 11.78 -20.09
CA SER A 516 -27.52 12.00 -20.08
C SER A 516 -27.92 13.49 -20.12
N LEU A 517 -26.96 14.40 -20.02
CA LEU A 517 -27.18 15.84 -20.06
C LEU A 517 -27.13 16.36 -21.49
N LYS A 518 -28.19 17.01 -21.94
CA LYS A 518 -28.31 17.57 -23.29
C LYS A 518 -28.65 19.06 -23.27
N MET A 519 -28.09 19.79 -24.21
CA MET A 519 -28.47 21.18 -24.44
C MET A 519 -29.94 21.28 -24.84
N GLY A 520 -30.63 22.28 -24.35
CA GLY A 520 -32.08 22.44 -24.57
C GLY A 520 -32.98 21.52 -23.74
N GLN A 521 -32.44 20.65 -22.91
CA GLN A 521 -33.20 19.80 -21.99
C GLN A 521 -34.01 20.65 -21.00
N THR A 522 -35.24 20.23 -20.71
CA THR A 522 -36.11 20.92 -19.74
C THR A 522 -35.68 20.64 -18.29
N ILE A 523 -35.98 21.59 -17.40
CA ILE A 523 -35.73 21.43 -15.96
C ILE A 523 -36.38 20.14 -15.43
N SER A 524 -37.62 19.84 -15.83
CA SER A 524 -38.32 18.64 -15.36
C SER A 524 -37.56 17.36 -15.71
N ARG A 525 -37.00 17.29 -16.90
CA ARG A 525 -36.21 16.12 -17.34
C ARG A 525 -34.93 15.94 -16.53
N ILE A 526 -34.26 17.04 -16.16
CA ILE A 526 -33.05 17.00 -15.31
C ILE A 526 -33.39 16.60 -13.89
N MET A 527 -34.48 17.13 -13.35
CA MET A 527 -34.98 16.72 -12.02
C MET A 527 -35.24 15.23 -11.95
N ASP A 528 -35.88 14.66 -12.98
CA ASP A 528 -36.16 13.21 -13.07
C ASP A 528 -34.85 12.40 -13.16
N LEU A 529 -33.90 12.80 -14.02
CA LEU A 529 -32.64 12.10 -14.24
C LEU A 529 -31.73 12.05 -13.00
N TYR A 530 -31.74 13.12 -12.20
CA TYR A 530 -30.87 13.27 -11.04
C TYR A 530 -31.61 13.20 -9.70
N ASN A 531 -32.89 12.82 -9.73
CA ASN A 531 -33.76 12.71 -8.54
C ASN A 531 -33.76 13.99 -7.68
N ILE A 532 -33.83 15.16 -8.33
CA ILE A 532 -33.78 16.46 -7.66
C ILE A 532 -35.22 16.91 -7.38
N LYS A 533 -35.54 17.18 -6.11
CA LYS A 533 -36.90 17.57 -5.69
C LYS A 533 -37.22 19.03 -5.99
N LYS A 534 -36.25 19.90 -6.06
CA LYS A 534 -36.43 21.34 -6.29
C LYS A 534 -35.22 21.91 -7.02
N MET A 535 -35.46 22.61 -8.11
CA MET A 535 -34.44 23.27 -8.92
C MET A 535 -34.78 24.75 -9.10
N PRO A 536 -33.81 25.68 -9.09
CA PRO A 536 -34.05 27.08 -9.37
C PRO A 536 -34.46 27.28 -10.82
N ILE A 537 -35.22 28.32 -11.07
CA ILE A 537 -35.59 28.77 -12.42
C ILE A 537 -34.54 29.76 -12.88
N GLY A 538 -33.59 29.29 -13.68
CA GLY A 538 -32.46 30.09 -14.16
C GLY A 538 -31.23 29.99 -13.25
N GLY A 539 -30.07 30.37 -13.77
CA GLY A 539 -28.78 30.34 -13.07
C GLY A 539 -28.00 29.02 -13.26
N MET A 540 -27.01 28.80 -12.41
CA MET A 540 -26.15 27.63 -12.43
C MET A 540 -26.58 26.66 -11.33
N VAL A 541 -26.64 25.37 -11.64
CA VAL A 541 -27.07 24.31 -10.71
C VAL A 541 -26.10 23.15 -10.75
N ASP A 542 -25.54 22.79 -9.60
CA ASP A 542 -24.68 21.64 -9.45
C ASP A 542 -25.52 20.35 -9.34
N LEU A 543 -25.09 19.35 -10.08
CA LEU A 543 -25.66 18.01 -10.08
C LEU A 543 -24.77 17.04 -9.31
N ASN A 544 -25.20 15.80 -9.19
CA ASN A 544 -24.42 14.78 -8.47
C ASN A 544 -23.09 14.49 -9.16
N ASN A 545 -22.07 14.19 -8.35
CA ASN A 545 -20.77 13.72 -8.82
C ASN A 545 -20.91 12.37 -9.54
N LYS A 546 -20.16 12.20 -10.61
CA LYS A 546 -19.99 10.91 -11.30
C LYS A 546 -18.56 10.40 -11.11
N ASP A 547 -18.46 9.12 -10.76
CA ASP A 547 -17.19 8.39 -10.68
C ASP A 547 -16.92 7.73 -12.04
N TYR A 548 -15.80 8.10 -12.67
CA TYR A 548 -15.37 7.48 -13.93
C TYR A 548 -14.61 6.16 -13.71
N GLY A 549 -14.28 5.81 -12.48
CA GLY A 549 -13.64 4.54 -12.13
C GLY A 549 -12.20 4.38 -12.62
N ILE A 550 -11.59 5.43 -13.13
CA ILE A 550 -10.21 5.46 -13.64
C ILE A 550 -9.42 6.52 -12.87
N ASN A 551 -8.29 6.12 -12.30
CA ASN A 551 -7.38 7.00 -11.56
C ASN A 551 -8.09 7.90 -10.53
N TYR A 552 -9.16 7.39 -9.89
CA TYR A 552 -9.97 8.15 -8.91
C TYR A 552 -10.51 9.49 -9.44
N THR A 553 -10.82 9.55 -10.73
CA THR A 553 -11.35 10.76 -11.37
C THR A 553 -12.85 10.86 -11.17
N PHE A 554 -13.30 11.99 -10.68
CA PHE A 554 -14.71 12.31 -10.49
C PHE A 554 -15.09 13.52 -11.33
N ALA A 555 -16.34 13.63 -11.72
CA ALA A 555 -16.87 14.82 -12.34
C ALA A 555 -18.12 15.31 -11.63
N THR A 556 -18.16 16.61 -11.40
CA THR A 556 -19.36 17.34 -10.99
C THR A 556 -19.93 18.05 -12.20
N TYR A 557 -21.17 17.73 -12.54
CA TYR A 557 -21.87 18.44 -13.60
C TYR A 557 -22.57 19.67 -13.04
N THR A 558 -22.37 20.80 -13.69
CA THR A 558 -23.11 22.03 -13.40
C THR A 558 -23.83 22.45 -14.68
N VAL A 559 -25.14 22.62 -14.59
CA VAL A 559 -25.96 23.08 -15.72
C VAL A 559 -26.35 24.54 -15.57
N GLY A 560 -26.17 25.33 -16.61
CA GLY A 560 -26.73 26.67 -16.73
C GLY A 560 -28.14 26.59 -17.32
N ILE A 561 -29.11 27.21 -16.65
CA ILE A 561 -30.51 27.18 -17.03
C ILE A 561 -30.96 28.61 -17.46
N LEU A 562 -31.51 28.74 -18.65
CA LEU A 562 -32.12 29.96 -19.10
C LEU A 562 -33.52 30.09 -18.50
N ALA A 563 -33.76 31.16 -17.74
CA ALA A 563 -35.02 31.39 -17.03
C ALA A 563 -36.23 31.51 -17.96
N GLU A 564 -36.05 32.11 -19.12
CA GLU A 564 -37.11 32.38 -20.11
C GLU A 564 -37.68 31.08 -20.69
N CYS A 565 -36.85 30.15 -21.13
CA CYS A 565 -37.28 28.88 -21.72
C CYS A 565 -37.19 27.68 -20.79
N LYS A 566 -36.65 27.83 -19.57
CA LYS A 566 -36.48 26.79 -18.57
C LYS A 566 -35.73 25.55 -19.11
N CYS A 567 -34.72 25.78 -19.90
CA CYS A 567 -33.89 24.71 -20.50
C CYS A 567 -32.40 24.93 -20.24
N VAL A 568 -31.62 23.86 -20.46
CA VAL A 568 -30.17 23.87 -20.34
C VAL A 568 -29.56 24.63 -21.52
N ILE A 569 -28.72 25.60 -21.20
CA ILE A 569 -27.96 26.39 -22.18
C ILE A 569 -26.44 26.28 -22.02
N VAL A 570 -25.98 25.75 -20.88
CA VAL A 570 -24.57 25.49 -20.58
C VAL A 570 -24.46 24.20 -19.77
N ILE A 571 -23.50 23.37 -20.12
CA ILE A 571 -23.08 22.24 -19.32
C ILE A 571 -21.62 22.46 -18.97
N LYS A 572 -21.30 22.55 -17.68
CA LYS A 572 -19.92 22.56 -17.17
C LYS A 572 -19.60 21.23 -16.53
N VAL A 573 -18.43 20.72 -16.85
CA VAL A 573 -17.88 19.51 -16.22
C VAL A 573 -16.66 19.94 -15.42
N LYS A 574 -16.74 19.86 -14.10
CA LYS A 574 -15.59 19.99 -13.22
C LYS A 574 -15.03 18.61 -12.96
N ILE A 575 -13.81 18.37 -13.39
CA ILE A 575 -13.10 17.12 -13.13
C ILE A 575 -12.31 17.28 -11.84
N ASP A 576 -12.62 16.46 -10.88
CA ASP A 576 -11.93 16.41 -9.61
C ASP A 576 -10.97 15.22 -9.60
N VAL A 577 -9.69 15.51 -9.43
CA VAL A 577 -8.59 14.55 -9.41
C VAL A 577 -7.87 14.54 -8.06
N SER A 578 -8.43 15.20 -7.05
CA SER A 578 -7.83 15.36 -5.72
C SER A 578 -7.49 14.03 -5.04
N ASP A 579 -8.34 13.01 -5.24
CA ASP A 579 -8.15 11.67 -4.68
C ASP A 579 -7.39 10.72 -5.64
N SER A 580 -6.77 11.26 -6.65
CA SER A 580 -6.08 10.53 -7.72
C SER A 580 -4.57 10.76 -7.58
N PRO A 581 -3.71 9.85 -8.05
CA PRO A 581 -2.28 10.13 -8.25
C PRO A 581 -2.04 11.35 -9.13
N ILE A 582 -3.00 11.69 -10.01
CA ILE A 582 -3.00 12.93 -10.80
C ILE A 582 -3.10 14.15 -9.88
N GLY A 583 -3.73 14.02 -8.68
CA GLY A 583 -3.86 15.11 -7.72
C GLY A 583 -2.53 15.69 -7.25
N ASP A 584 -1.47 14.88 -7.24
CA ASP A 584 -0.11 15.35 -6.94
C ASP A 584 0.53 16.10 -8.12
N ASN A 585 0.06 15.84 -9.36
CA ASN A 585 0.48 16.57 -10.57
C ASN A 585 -0.65 16.68 -11.61
N PRO A 586 -1.70 17.45 -11.33
CA PRO A 586 -2.85 17.62 -12.23
C PRO A 586 -2.46 18.23 -13.58
N LYS A 587 -1.32 18.90 -13.65
CA LYS A 587 -0.78 19.49 -14.85
C LYS A 587 -0.55 18.46 -15.97
N ARG A 588 -0.15 17.24 -15.64
CA ARG A 588 0.03 16.17 -16.64
C ARG A 588 -1.24 15.90 -17.45
N LEU A 589 -2.39 15.77 -16.77
CA LEU A 589 -3.68 15.56 -17.43
C LEU A 589 -4.08 16.82 -18.22
N PHE A 590 -3.90 17.99 -17.61
CA PHE A 590 -4.20 19.27 -18.24
C PHE A 590 -3.39 19.47 -19.54
N ASP A 591 -2.09 19.20 -19.51
CA ASP A 591 -1.19 19.32 -20.67
C ASP A 591 -1.50 18.29 -21.78
N ALA A 592 -2.14 17.16 -21.45
CA ALA A 592 -2.54 16.14 -22.42
C ALA A 592 -3.88 16.46 -23.12
N ILE A 593 -4.71 17.34 -22.58
CA ILE A 593 -6.02 17.71 -23.15
C ILE A 593 -5.92 18.22 -24.59
N PRO A 594 -5.04 19.18 -24.94
CA PRO A 594 -4.92 19.70 -26.30
C PRO A 594 -4.72 18.63 -27.36
N GLN A 595 -3.79 17.70 -27.07
CA GLN A 595 -3.49 16.60 -27.97
C GLN A 595 -4.67 15.65 -28.10
N TYR A 596 -5.32 15.32 -27.00
CA TYR A 596 -6.48 14.45 -26.99
C TYR A 596 -7.66 15.05 -27.79
N LEU A 597 -7.97 16.33 -27.60
CA LEU A 597 -9.05 17.01 -28.29
C LEU A 597 -8.81 17.08 -29.82
N THR A 598 -7.57 17.30 -30.24
CA THR A 598 -7.25 17.41 -31.69
C THR A 598 -7.07 16.04 -32.34
N GLU A 599 -6.26 15.14 -31.74
CA GLU A 599 -5.87 13.88 -32.39
C GLU A 599 -6.91 12.76 -32.20
N THR A 600 -7.63 12.77 -31.08
CA THR A 600 -8.60 11.70 -30.75
C THR A 600 -10.04 12.12 -31.09
N LEU A 601 -10.43 13.33 -30.72
CA LEU A 601 -11.78 13.83 -30.97
C LEU A 601 -11.90 14.62 -32.31
N GLY A 602 -10.79 14.93 -32.96
CA GLY A 602 -10.79 15.65 -34.25
C GLY A 602 -11.25 17.11 -34.16
N LEU A 603 -11.17 17.73 -32.97
CA LEU A 603 -11.62 19.11 -32.80
C LEU A 603 -10.61 20.11 -33.36
N LYS A 604 -11.10 21.19 -33.96
CA LYS A 604 -10.27 22.26 -34.48
C LYS A 604 -9.95 23.27 -33.38
N ARG A 605 -8.67 23.57 -33.19
CA ARG A 605 -8.23 24.61 -32.25
C ARG A 605 -8.53 26.01 -32.83
N GLU A 606 -9.36 26.79 -32.15
CA GLU A 606 -9.74 28.17 -32.53
C GLU A 606 -9.09 29.22 -31.62
N GLY A 607 -8.54 28.82 -30.46
CA GLY A 607 -7.88 29.71 -29.50
C GLY A 607 -6.91 29.01 -28.60
N GLU A 608 -6.43 29.66 -27.54
CA GLU A 608 -5.46 29.07 -26.62
C GLU A 608 -6.03 27.79 -25.97
N ASN A 609 -7.25 27.86 -25.43
CA ASN A 609 -7.95 26.77 -24.77
C ASN A 609 -9.36 26.56 -25.36
N LEU A 610 -9.61 27.00 -26.60
CA LEU A 610 -10.89 26.88 -27.28
C LEU A 610 -10.77 25.91 -28.46
N TYR A 611 -11.60 24.88 -28.44
CA TYR A 611 -11.68 23.86 -29.49
C TYR A 611 -13.11 23.71 -29.98
N ARG A 612 -13.28 23.64 -31.30
CA ARG A 612 -14.58 23.59 -31.97
C ARG A 612 -14.76 22.30 -32.74
N SER A 613 -15.96 21.71 -32.68
CA SER A 613 -16.33 20.59 -33.53
C SER A 613 -16.38 21.00 -35.01
N GLU A 614 -16.12 20.05 -35.92
CA GLU A 614 -16.06 20.33 -37.37
C GLU A 614 -17.40 20.85 -37.90
N ASP A 615 -18.50 20.40 -37.34
CA ASP A 615 -19.86 20.83 -37.65
C ASP A 615 -20.29 22.13 -36.93
N ALA A 616 -19.41 22.70 -36.09
CA ALA A 616 -19.64 23.86 -35.23
C ALA A 616 -20.83 23.72 -34.27
N CYS A 617 -21.22 22.48 -33.93
CA CYS A 617 -22.33 22.21 -33.00
C CYS A 617 -21.99 22.45 -31.54
N TYR A 618 -20.72 22.36 -31.18
CA TYR A 618 -20.27 22.64 -29.81
C TYR A 618 -18.81 23.10 -29.75
N ASP A 619 -18.50 23.86 -28.72
CA ASP A 619 -17.16 24.30 -28.37
C ASP A 619 -16.76 23.69 -27.01
N ILE A 620 -15.50 23.26 -26.89
CA ILE A 620 -14.89 22.90 -25.62
C ILE A 620 -13.93 24.00 -25.20
N VAL A 621 -14.18 24.57 -24.04
CA VAL A 621 -13.25 25.51 -23.38
C VAL A 621 -12.81 24.85 -22.07
N TYR A 622 -11.51 24.73 -21.89
CA TYR A 622 -10.97 24.19 -20.65
C TYR A 622 -10.03 25.20 -19.97
N TYR A 623 -9.99 25.17 -18.66
CA TYR A 623 -9.13 26.02 -17.84
C TYR A 623 -8.75 25.29 -16.55
N GLU A 624 -7.57 25.59 -16.04
CA GLU A 624 -7.12 25.15 -14.72
C GLU A 624 -7.92 25.92 -13.66
N GLY A 625 -8.54 25.20 -12.72
CA GLY A 625 -9.44 25.76 -11.70
C GLY A 625 -8.78 26.07 -10.38
#